data_2b759cb33df2c2e22c5de5831412f493
#
_entry.id   2b759cb33df2c2e22c5de5831412f493
#
_cell.length_a   1.000
_cell.length_b   1.000
_cell.length_c   1.000
_cell.angle_alpha   90.00
_cell.angle_beta   90.00
_cell.angle_gamma   90.00
#
_symmetry.space_group_name_H-M   'P 1'
#
loop_
_entity.id
_entity.type
_entity.pdbx_description
1 polymer ?
#
loop_
_entity_poly.entity_id
_entity_poly.type
_entity_poly.pdbx_seq_one_letter_code
_entity_poly.pdbx_strand_id
1 'polypeptide(L)'
;MQLMDTAKPHENTTKKIEYWWQTPVLNRRAWTWEDARNVKHQGEWWQNAVIYQISPQSFKDSDGNGVGDLNGIIEQLDYIASLGVDAIWLCPIYESPMEDFGYDITDMRDIDPLFGSLEDFKRLLAVAHSMGLKVMLDQVWSHTSDKHPWFLESRQNKNNPKADWYIWADPKPDGSPPNNWLSAFMGHSAWQWGPERKQFYMYNFLESQPDLNWHNPDVVDAILERAKFWLELGIDGFRIDAPNFFMHDAQLRDNPVRPEDAPLPDGVAPDNPVVRQLFKYNFCRRETLDALKPIRELMNQYPGTVGLGEVTFCEDSIALASEFVAGDERLHMAYHSGLLVDEPISAKLMRQMMEKVLSNFTQGGDCWIVGNHDYGRLRSRWTGKDAQGNPYPEKFYHMIATLLLSLPGAICLYQGDELGLTEARIPEDIPVEDIKDPFGQALYPAIKGRDGSRTPIPWQGDAPHAGFTTAEEPWLPVPESHYQRAVNLQNKDPNSLLNTWRRLLHWRKKQPALEAGNLELLDTEEPIFAFIRQYAEQRILCIFNLSNESARYDLSGYPGCEETKGLGFTTNRQGNTIEIPGYSVFFCNMPLSCDYQLKSN
;
A
#
# COMPACT_ATOMS: atom_id res chain seq x y z
N MET A 1 17.96 -27.96 -10.46
CA MET A 1 16.69 -28.73 -10.59
C MET A 1 16.83 -29.99 -9.74
N GLN A 2 16.70 -29.88 -8.41
CA GLN A 2 16.60 -30.97 -7.42
C GLN A 2 16.78 -30.47 -5.97
N LEU A 3 16.10 -29.39 -5.57
CA LEU A 3 16.05 -28.93 -4.17
C LEU A 3 14.62 -28.59 -3.70
N MET A 4 13.60 -28.95 -4.48
CA MET A 4 12.20 -28.66 -4.11
C MET A 4 11.42 -29.87 -3.57
N ASP A 5 12.06 -31.02 -3.30
CA ASP A 5 11.32 -32.25 -2.98
C ASP A 5 11.56 -32.80 -1.57
N THR A 6 12.01 -31.99 -0.60
CA THR A 6 12.22 -32.48 0.78
C THR A 6 11.59 -31.64 1.89
N ALA A 7 10.77 -30.67 1.60
CA ALA A 7 9.89 -30.13 2.62
C ALA A 7 8.64 -31.01 2.74
N LYS A 8 8.78 -32.19 3.36
CA LYS A 8 7.62 -32.83 3.97
C LYS A 8 7.04 -31.83 4.93
N PRO A 9 5.73 -31.55 4.90
CA PRO A 9 5.10 -30.77 5.94
C PRO A 9 5.45 -31.40 7.28
N HIS A 10 5.99 -30.62 8.19
CA HIS A 10 6.20 -31.06 9.56
C HIS A 10 4.83 -31.49 10.10
N GLU A 11 4.63 -32.78 10.31
CA GLU A 11 3.38 -33.41 10.76
C GLU A 11 2.96 -33.02 12.19
N ASN A 12 3.64 -32.05 12.85
CA ASN A 12 3.44 -31.79 14.27
C ASN A 12 3.28 -30.33 14.68
N THR A 13 2.85 -29.43 13.79
CA THR A 13 2.56 -28.04 14.21
C THR A 13 1.26 -27.49 13.63
N THR A 14 0.20 -28.28 13.54
CA THR A 14 -1.14 -27.71 13.44
C THR A 14 -1.53 -27.11 14.80
N LYS A 15 -0.93 -26.01 15.16
CA LYS A 15 -1.48 -25.15 16.21
C LYS A 15 -2.81 -24.64 15.67
N LYS A 16 -3.92 -25.13 16.24
CA LYS A 16 -5.20 -24.47 16.05
C LYS A 16 -5.04 -23.06 16.57
N ILE A 17 -5.12 -22.08 15.67
CA ILE A 17 -5.18 -20.69 16.07
C ILE A 17 -6.61 -20.47 16.53
N GLU A 18 -6.82 -20.41 17.85
CA GLU A 18 -8.11 -20.07 18.43
C GLU A 18 -8.29 -18.57 18.40
N TYR A 19 -9.10 -18.11 17.45
CA TYR A 19 -9.45 -16.70 17.35
C TYR A 19 -10.61 -16.38 18.25
N TRP A 20 -10.52 -15.30 18.97
CA TRP A 20 -11.49 -14.82 19.95
C TRP A 20 -12.77 -14.27 19.31
N TRP A 21 -12.72 -13.94 18.04
CA TRP A 21 -13.87 -13.41 17.35
C TRP A 21 -14.83 -14.52 16.91
N GLN A 22 -16.09 -14.33 17.19
CA GLN A 22 -17.17 -15.21 16.78
C GLN A 22 -18.16 -14.44 15.92
N THR A 23 -18.48 -14.96 14.76
CA THR A 23 -19.60 -14.42 13.99
C THR A 23 -20.87 -15.18 14.32
N PRO A 24 -22.02 -14.49 14.57
CA PRO A 24 -23.29 -15.15 14.83
C PRO A 24 -23.81 -16.01 13.67
N VAL A 25 -23.33 -15.75 12.44
CA VAL A 25 -23.83 -16.37 11.19
C VAL A 25 -22.90 -17.49 10.67
N LEU A 26 -21.63 -17.38 10.91
CA LEU A 26 -20.67 -18.42 10.54
C LEU A 26 -20.46 -19.31 11.74
N ASN A 27 -20.61 -20.62 11.59
CA ASN A 27 -20.41 -21.59 12.64
C ASN A 27 -19.32 -21.13 13.62
N ARG A 28 -19.67 -21.09 14.94
CA ARG A 28 -18.82 -20.65 16.04
C ARG A 28 -17.61 -21.59 16.25
N ARG A 29 -16.85 -21.89 15.20
CA ARG A 29 -15.61 -22.63 15.28
C ARG A 29 -14.43 -21.70 15.12
N ALA A 30 -13.34 -22.02 15.77
CA ALA A 30 -12.09 -21.35 15.51
C ALA A 30 -11.75 -21.43 14.01
N TRP A 31 -11.38 -20.32 13.42
CA TRP A 31 -10.84 -20.28 12.07
C TRP A 31 -9.37 -20.67 12.14
N THR A 32 -8.91 -21.50 11.22
CA THR A 32 -7.51 -21.91 11.13
C THR A 32 -6.88 -21.37 9.85
N TRP A 33 -5.55 -21.26 9.83
CA TRP A 33 -4.84 -20.91 8.60
C TRP A 33 -5.09 -21.96 7.48
N GLU A 34 -5.39 -23.21 7.83
CA GLU A 34 -5.80 -24.24 6.88
C GLU A 34 -7.13 -23.90 6.21
N ASP A 35 -8.04 -23.28 6.93
CA ASP A 35 -9.31 -22.80 6.36
C ASP A 35 -9.06 -21.69 5.33
N ALA A 36 -8.14 -20.79 5.60
CA ALA A 36 -7.78 -19.73 4.66
C ALA A 36 -7.10 -20.30 3.40
N ARG A 37 -6.15 -21.22 3.57
CA ARG A 37 -5.42 -21.86 2.46
C ARG A 37 -6.32 -22.66 1.52
N ASN A 38 -7.41 -23.22 2.02
CA ASN A 38 -8.32 -24.06 1.23
C ASN A 38 -9.38 -23.24 0.46
N VAL A 39 -9.42 -21.91 0.63
CA VAL A 39 -10.28 -21.06 -0.19
C VAL A 39 -9.63 -20.91 -1.57
N LYS A 40 -10.32 -21.37 -2.62
CA LYS A 40 -9.86 -21.20 -4.00
C LYS A 40 -10.21 -19.80 -4.48
N HIS A 41 -9.19 -19.05 -4.91
CA HIS A 41 -9.40 -17.80 -5.63
C HIS A 41 -10.06 -18.05 -6.98
N GLN A 42 -10.88 -17.10 -7.41
CA GLN A 42 -11.44 -17.05 -8.77
C GLN A 42 -10.48 -16.23 -9.64
N GLY A 43 -9.84 -16.87 -10.62
CA GLY A 43 -8.82 -16.24 -11.46
C GLY A 43 -7.40 -16.31 -10.87
N GLU A 44 -6.54 -15.39 -11.27
CA GLU A 44 -5.17 -15.29 -10.76
C GLU A 44 -5.19 -14.76 -9.31
N TRP A 45 -4.33 -15.30 -8.45
CA TRP A 45 -4.36 -15.04 -7.00
C TRP A 45 -4.31 -13.55 -6.63
N TRP A 46 -3.63 -12.74 -7.44
CA TRP A 46 -3.36 -11.33 -7.19
C TRP A 46 -4.54 -10.41 -7.51
N GLN A 47 -5.42 -10.82 -8.43
CA GLN A 47 -6.47 -9.93 -8.98
C GLN A 47 -7.39 -9.33 -7.91
N ASN A 48 -7.59 -10.05 -6.82
CA ASN A 48 -8.47 -9.64 -5.71
C ASN A 48 -7.80 -9.86 -4.35
N ALA A 49 -6.48 -9.93 -4.33
CA ALA A 49 -5.71 -10.20 -3.13
C ALA A 49 -5.83 -9.06 -2.12
N VAL A 50 -5.79 -9.41 -0.85
CA VAL A 50 -5.53 -8.46 0.23
C VAL A 50 -4.08 -8.65 0.67
N ILE A 51 -3.28 -7.61 0.45
CA ILE A 51 -1.83 -7.60 0.67
C ILE A 51 -1.58 -6.81 1.96
N TYR A 52 -0.96 -7.43 2.95
CA TYR A 52 -0.63 -6.80 4.22
C TYR A 52 0.79 -6.21 4.14
N GLN A 53 0.89 -4.89 4.17
CA GLN A 53 2.16 -4.18 4.12
C GLN A 53 2.81 -4.13 5.49
N ILE A 54 4.07 -4.54 5.57
CA ILE A 54 4.89 -4.58 6.78
C ILE A 54 6.09 -3.65 6.61
N SER A 55 6.23 -2.69 7.54
CA SER A 55 7.47 -1.98 7.80
C SER A 55 8.24 -2.77 8.87
N PRO A 56 9.31 -3.49 8.54
CA PRO A 56 10.00 -4.39 9.46
C PRO A 56 10.42 -3.70 10.75
N GLN A 57 11.01 -2.50 10.65
CA GLN A 57 11.50 -1.70 11.78
C GLN A 57 10.46 -1.49 12.89
N SER A 58 9.17 -1.44 12.52
CA SER A 58 8.06 -1.12 13.41
C SER A 58 7.13 -2.29 13.70
N PHE A 59 7.41 -3.48 13.20
CA PHE A 59 6.49 -4.59 13.34
C PHE A 59 6.65 -5.34 14.66
N LYS A 60 7.82 -5.93 14.88
CA LYS A 60 8.15 -6.64 16.13
C LYS A 60 9.67 -6.79 16.25
N ASP A 61 10.21 -6.39 17.36
CA ASP A 61 11.61 -6.62 17.75
C ASP A 61 11.72 -7.96 18.49
N SER A 62 12.56 -8.86 18.00
CA SER A 62 12.78 -10.19 18.57
C SER A 62 14.07 -10.30 19.41
N ASP A 63 15.07 -9.45 19.15
CA ASP A 63 16.39 -9.52 19.78
C ASP A 63 16.63 -8.47 20.87
N GLY A 64 15.71 -7.50 21.02
CA GLY A 64 15.76 -6.49 22.07
C GLY A 64 16.69 -5.32 21.76
N ASN A 65 16.94 -5.03 20.50
CA ASN A 65 17.75 -3.88 20.06
C ASN A 65 16.95 -2.59 19.86
N GLY A 66 15.64 -2.63 19.98
CA GLY A 66 14.72 -1.50 19.80
C GLY A 66 14.16 -1.34 18.40
N VAL A 67 14.57 -2.17 17.44
CA VAL A 67 14.15 -2.15 16.05
C VAL A 67 13.53 -3.50 15.69
N GLY A 68 12.43 -3.49 14.94
CA GLY A 68 11.81 -4.73 14.47
C GLY A 68 12.65 -5.44 13.41
N ASP A 69 12.50 -6.76 13.32
CA ASP A 69 13.34 -7.63 12.52
C ASP A 69 12.56 -8.79 11.86
N LEU A 70 13.23 -9.55 10.98
CA LEU A 70 12.61 -10.70 10.27
C LEU A 70 12.15 -11.80 11.22
N ASN A 71 12.85 -12.03 12.32
CA ASN A 71 12.47 -13.04 13.30
C ASN A 71 11.22 -12.60 14.07
N GLY A 72 11.11 -11.32 14.40
CA GLY A 72 9.90 -10.74 14.97
C GLY A 72 8.69 -10.86 14.03
N ILE A 73 8.89 -10.71 12.72
CA ILE A 73 7.83 -10.97 11.75
C ILE A 73 7.44 -12.45 11.77
N ILE A 74 8.42 -13.37 11.78
CA ILE A 74 8.16 -14.82 11.85
C ILE A 74 7.33 -15.18 13.09
N GLU A 75 7.64 -14.60 14.25
CA GLU A 75 6.89 -14.80 15.49
C GLU A 75 5.42 -14.40 15.39
N GLN A 76 5.10 -13.46 14.50
CA GLN A 76 3.77 -12.90 14.33
C GLN A 76 3.07 -13.33 13.03
N LEU A 77 3.61 -14.28 12.27
CA LEU A 77 2.97 -14.79 11.04
C LEU A 77 1.59 -15.43 11.32
N ASP A 78 1.42 -16.06 12.48
CA ASP A 78 0.11 -16.57 12.92
C ASP A 78 -0.94 -15.45 13.02
N TYR A 79 -0.55 -14.29 13.55
CA TYR A 79 -1.41 -13.11 13.60
C TYR A 79 -1.81 -12.65 12.19
N ILE A 80 -0.84 -12.51 11.29
CA ILE A 80 -1.07 -12.07 9.91
C ILE A 80 -1.98 -13.07 9.18
N ALA A 81 -1.68 -14.36 9.25
CA ALA A 81 -2.52 -15.39 8.65
C ALA A 81 -3.95 -15.39 9.21
N SER A 82 -4.09 -15.06 10.52
CA SER A 82 -5.40 -14.97 11.16
C SER A 82 -6.27 -13.86 10.63
N LEU A 83 -5.70 -12.80 10.08
CA LEU A 83 -6.46 -11.73 9.44
C LEU A 83 -7.24 -12.27 8.23
N GLY A 84 -6.69 -13.25 7.54
CA GLY A 84 -7.24 -13.77 6.30
C GLY A 84 -6.74 -13.05 5.05
N VAL A 85 -5.62 -12.34 5.16
CA VAL A 85 -4.92 -11.74 4.00
C VAL A 85 -4.28 -12.81 3.12
N ASP A 86 -3.92 -12.46 1.89
CA ASP A 86 -3.42 -13.39 0.89
C ASP A 86 -1.90 -13.31 0.75
N ALA A 87 -1.35 -12.13 0.96
CA ALA A 87 0.07 -11.87 0.81
C ALA A 87 0.58 -10.90 1.90
N ILE A 88 1.88 -10.93 2.13
CA ILE A 88 2.62 -9.87 2.83
C ILE A 88 3.49 -9.14 1.81
N TRP A 89 3.58 -7.83 1.98
CA TRP A 89 4.55 -6.97 1.31
C TRP A 89 5.51 -6.42 2.37
N LEU A 90 6.79 -6.79 2.27
CA LEU A 90 7.85 -6.28 3.13
C LEU A 90 8.43 -4.99 2.51
N CYS A 91 8.40 -3.87 3.25
CA CYS A 91 9.21 -2.70 2.93
C CYS A 91 10.70 -3.09 2.89
N PRO A 92 11.61 -2.25 2.32
CA PRO A 92 12.98 -2.65 2.07
C PRO A 92 13.70 -3.27 3.28
N ILE A 93 14.37 -4.39 3.04
CA ILE A 93 15.13 -5.16 4.04
C ILE A 93 16.59 -5.31 3.61
N TYR A 94 17.00 -4.59 2.58
CA TYR A 94 18.33 -4.67 1.96
C TYR A 94 19.36 -3.86 2.73
N GLU A 95 20.67 -4.16 2.49
CA GLU A 95 21.74 -3.34 3.05
C GLU A 95 21.56 -1.86 2.67
N SER A 96 21.54 -1.00 3.70
CA SER A 96 21.26 0.43 3.57
C SER A 96 21.94 1.23 4.68
N PRO A 97 22.39 2.45 4.44
CA PRO A 97 22.76 3.40 5.48
C PRO A 97 21.60 3.85 6.36
N MET A 98 20.36 3.49 6.00
CA MET A 98 19.12 3.88 6.68
C MET A 98 18.87 5.39 6.75
N GLU A 99 19.39 6.15 5.77
CA GLU A 99 19.12 7.58 5.66
C GLU A 99 17.68 7.87 5.22
N ASP A 100 17.05 6.92 4.51
CA ASP A 100 15.62 6.93 4.17
C ASP A 100 14.96 5.56 4.50
N PHE A 101 15.18 5.07 5.71
CA PHE A 101 14.52 3.86 6.26
C PHE A 101 14.63 2.62 5.37
N GLY A 102 15.74 2.46 4.64
CA GLY A 102 16.01 1.33 3.78
C GLY A 102 15.73 1.56 2.29
N TYR A 103 15.16 2.71 1.90
CA TYR A 103 14.99 3.06 0.50
C TYR A 103 16.27 3.57 -0.16
N ASP A 104 17.33 3.82 0.59
CA ASP A 104 18.69 4.17 0.14
C ASP A 104 19.60 2.94 0.14
N ILE A 105 19.43 2.05 -0.85
CA ILE A 105 20.02 0.70 -0.89
C ILE A 105 21.49 0.75 -1.34
N THR A 106 22.36 -0.02 -0.66
CA THR A 106 23.77 -0.24 -1.04
C THR A 106 24.03 -1.63 -1.63
N ASP A 107 23.29 -2.65 -1.27
CA ASP A 107 23.27 -3.96 -1.96
C ASP A 107 21.85 -4.49 -2.07
N MET A 108 21.39 -4.74 -3.30
CA MET A 108 20.05 -5.22 -3.61
C MET A 108 19.88 -6.74 -3.46
N ARG A 109 20.91 -7.48 -3.03
CA ARG A 109 20.88 -8.96 -2.94
C ARG A 109 21.17 -9.51 -1.56
N ASP A 110 21.49 -8.65 -0.59
CA ASP A 110 21.70 -9.08 0.79
C ASP A 110 20.73 -8.40 1.73
N ILE A 111 20.60 -8.95 2.91
CA ILE A 111 19.72 -8.45 3.98
C ILE A 111 20.56 -7.57 4.91
N ASP A 112 20.03 -6.40 5.25
CA ASP A 112 20.66 -5.54 6.24
C ASP A 112 20.76 -6.28 7.60
N PRO A 113 21.96 -6.30 8.22
CA PRO A 113 22.14 -6.92 9.54
C PRO A 113 21.19 -6.42 10.63
N LEU A 114 20.62 -5.22 10.45
CA LEU A 114 19.59 -4.68 11.34
C LEU A 114 18.33 -5.56 11.36
N PHE A 115 17.99 -6.18 10.23
CA PHE A 115 16.80 -7.02 10.08
C PHE A 115 17.08 -8.52 10.22
N GLY A 116 18.34 -8.93 10.19
CA GLY A 116 18.76 -10.32 10.26
C GLY A 116 19.67 -10.74 9.11
N SER A 117 19.43 -11.92 8.57
CA SER A 117 20.25 -12.52 7.50
C SER A 117 19.40 -13.08 6.35
N LEU A 118 20.06 -13.38 5.23
CA LEU A 118 19.41 -14.09 4.10
C LEU A 118 18.81 -15.44 4.52
N GLU A 119 19.40 -16.13 5.50
CA GLU A 119 18.86 -17.38 6.04
C GLU A 119 17.59 -17.13 6.87
N ASP A 120 17.51 -16.02 7.61
CA ASP A 120 16.29 -15.61 8.32
C ASP A 120 15.18 -15.29 7.33
N PHE A 121 15.51 -14.60 6.23
CA PHE A 121 14.55 -14.35 5.15
C PHE A 121 14.05 -15.66 4.50
N LYS A 122 14.92 -16.60 4.17
CA LYS A 122 14.52 -17.91 3.63
C LYS A 122 13.60 -18.66 4.60
N ARG A 123 13.86 -18.54 5.92
CA ARG A 123 13.00 -19.12 6.94
C ARG A 123 11.63 -18.44 6.98
N LEU A 124 11.60 -17.10 6.92
CA LEU A 124 10.35 -16.33 6.82
C LEU A 124 9.53 -16.80 5.62
N LEU A 125 10.15 -16.87 4.45
CA LEU A 125 9.51 -17.29 3.20
C LEU A 125 8.91 -18.70 3.33
N ALA A 126 9.68 -19.64 3.87
CA ALA A 126 9.21 -21.01 4.07
C ALA A 126 8.02 -21.12 5.04
N VAL A 127 8.07 -20.36 6.16
CA VAL A 127 6.98 -20.35 7.15
C VAL A 127 5.74 -19.68 6.57
N ALA A 128 5.88 -18.52 5.92
CA ALA A 128 4.77 -17.83 5.27
C ALA A 128 4.07 -18.73 4.22
N HIS A 129 4.85 -19.38 3.35
CA HIS A 129 4.31 -20.30 2.35
C HIS A 129 3.62 -21.52 3.00
N SER A 130 4.13 -22.05 4.11
CA SER A 130 3.48 -23.14 4.83
C SER A 130 2.10 -22.76 5.38
N MET A 131 1.88 -21.47 5.63
CA MET A 131 0.60 -20.89 6.07
C MET A 131 -0.30 -20.46 4.91
N GLY A 132 0.17 -20.58 3.66
CA GLY A 132 -0.56 -20.17 2.46
C GLY A 132 -0.45 -18.66 2.16
N LEU A 133 0.43 -17.94 2.85
CA LEU A 133 0.70 -16.54 2.58
C LEU A 133 1.72 -16.41 1.43
N LYS A 134 1.45 -15.50 0.52
CA LYS A 134 2.39 -15.05 -0.51
C LYS A 134 3.34 -14.00 0.06
N VAL A 135 4.56 -13.91 -0.48
CA VAL A 135 5.57 -12.94 -0.02
C VAL A 135 6.01 -12.07 -1.18
N MET A 136 5.83 -10.77 -1.03
CA MET A 136 6.25 -9.74 -1.97
C MET A 136 7.34 -8.89 -1.33
N LEU A 137 8.38 -8.56 -2.11
CA LEU A 137 9.45 -7.67 -1.69
C LEU A 137 9.34 -6.31 -2.35
N ASP A 138 9.65 -5.27 -1.58
CA ASP A 138 9.81 -3.92 -2.11
C ASP A 138 11.08 -3.84 -2.98
N GLN A 139 11.00 -3.19 -4.11
CA GLN A 139 12.11 -3.04 -5.05
C GLN A 139 12.31 -1.57 -5.41
N VAL A 140 13.43 -1.03 -5.01
CA VAL A 140 13.82 0.34 -5.29
C VAL A 140 14.75 0.34 -6.50
N TRP A 141 14.22 0.68 -7.66
CA TRP A 141 14.97 0.64 -8.92
C TRP A 141 15.11 2.00 -9.61
N SER A 142 14.52 3.04 -9.05
CA SER A 142 14.67 4.41 -9.55
C SER A 142 16.01 5.03 -9.18
N HIS A 143 16.59 4.64 -8.04
CA HIS A 143 17.82 5.21 -7.49
C HIS A 143 18.58 4.19 -6.63
N THR A 144 19.73 4.57 -6.14
CA THR A 144 20.48 3.83 -5.11
C THR A 144 20.96 4.81 -4.03
N SER A 145 21.52 4.28 -2.93
CA SER A 145 22.33 5.12 -2.04
C SER A 145 23.54 5.71 -2.79
N ASP A 146 24.01 6.89 -2.39
CA ASP A 146 25.27 7.47 -2.84
C ASP A 146 26.50 6.66 -2.36
N LYS A 147 26.29 5.70 -1.45
CA LYS A 147 27.28 4.73 -0.96
C LYS A 147 27.28 3.41 -1.74
N HIS A 148 26.32 3.25 -2.66
CA HIS A 148 26.27 2.06 -3.53
C HIS A 148 27.54 1.95 -4.39
N PRO A 149 28.15 0.75 -4.53
CA PRO A 149 29.37 0.57 -5.33
C PRO A 149 29.27 1.10 -6.77
N TRP A 150 28.09 1.02 -7.39
CA TRP A 150 27.88 1.57 -8.73
C TRP A 150 28.04 3.09 -8.77
N PHE A 151 27.49 3.81 -7.78
CA PHE A 151 27.61 5.26 -7.73
C PHE A 151 29.04 5.68 -7.37
N LEU A 152 29.67 4.99 -6.41
CA LEU A 152 31.08 5.26 -6.04
C LEU A 152 32.03 5.09 -7.23
N GLU A 153 31.76 4.15 -8.14
CA GLU A 153 32.50 4.01 -9.39
C GLU A 153 32.13 5.11 -10.39
N SER A 154 30.83 5.34 -10.61
CA SER A 154 30.32 6.34 -11.56
C SER A 154 30.82 7.74 -11.28
N ARG A 155 30.87 8.16 -10.01
CA ARG A 155 31.28 9.52 -9.60
C ARG A 155 32.77 9.83 -9.79
N GLN A 156 33.62 8.84 -9.97
CA GLN A 156 35.10 9.04 -10.05
C GLN A 156 35.53 9.90 -11.24
N ASN A 157 34.93 9.64 -12.41
CA ASN A 157 35.23 10.38 -13.64
C ASN A 157 34.27 10.05 -14.77
N LYS A 158 34.34 10.78 -15.89
CA LYS A 158 33.44 10.61 -17.04
C LYS A 158 33.75 9.38 -17.93
N ASN A 159 34.82 8.63 -17.67
CA ASN A 159 35.30 7.58 -18.57
C ASN A 159 35.35 6.18 -17.94
N ASN A 160 34.83 5.99 -16.71
CA ASN A 160 34.76 4.68 -16.08
C ASN A 160 33.60 3.84 -16.66
N PRO A 161 33.61 2.50 -16.49
CA PRO A 161 32.58 1.61 -17.02
C PRO A 161 31.15 1.97 -16.61
N LYS A 162 30.97 2.61 -15.44
CA LYS A 162 29.65 3.04 -14.90
C LYS A 162 29.41 4.53 -15.03
N ALA A 163 30.19 5.24 -15.85
CA ALA A 163 30.07 6.68 -15.99
C ALA A 163 28.66 7.15 -16.37
N ASP A 164 27.91 6.33 -17.10
CA ASP A 164 26.54 6.62 -17.60
C ASP A 164 25.45 5.77 -16.92
N TRP A 165 25.77 5.20 -15.74
CA TRP A 165 24.79 4.42 -14.97
C TRP A 165 23.84 5.29 -14.15
N TYR A 166 24.25 6.54 -13.89
CA TYR A 166 23.44 7.55 -13.21
C TYR A 166 23.27 8.77 -14.12
N ILE A 167 22.33 9.61 -13.79
CA ILE A 167 21.99 10.77 -14.61
C ILE A 167 22.94 11.92 -14.25
N TRP A 168 23.91 12.19 -15.13
CA TRP A 168 24.90 13.26 -14.97
C TRP A 168 24.74 14.32 -16.05
N ALA A 169 24.96 15.58 -15.69
CA ALA A 169 24.94 16.68 -16.65
C ALA A 169 26.02 17.73 -16.34
N ASP A 170 26.54 18.35 -17.40
CA ASP A 170 27.44 19.50 -17.26
C ASP A 170 26.68 20.72 -16.74
N PRO A 171 27.34 21.59 -15.96
CA PRO A 171 26.74 22.86 -15.55
C PRO A 171 26.47 23.76 -16.76
N LYS A 172 25.52 24.69 -16.62
CA LYS A 172 25.37 25.81 -17.56
C LYS A 172 26.63 26.69 -17.57
N PRO A 173 26.81 27.56 -18.57
CA PRO A 173 27.98 28.44 -18.64
C PRO A 173 28.18 29.36 -17.42
N ASP A 174 27.11 29.65 -16.68
CA ASP A 174 27.13 30.42 -15.44
C ASP A 174 27.39 29.59 -14.18
N GLY A 175 27.60 28.28 -14.34
CA GLY A 175 27.84 27.32 -13.25
C GLY A 175 26.56 26.80 -12.58
N SER A 176 25.38 27.21 -13.01
CA SER A 176 24.11 26.73 -12.47
C SER A 176 23.76 25.32 -12.95
N PRO A 177 22.80 24.62 -12.27
CA PRO A 177 22.31 23.30 -12.69
C PRO A 177 21.80 23.27 -14.13
N PRO A 178 21.75 22.10 -14.81
CA PRO A 178 21.41 21.99 -16.22
C PRO A 178 20.00 22.45 -16.55
N ASN A 179 19.06 22.34 -15.61
CA ASN A 179 17.67 22.75 -15.77
C ASN A 179 17.03 23.13 -14.42
N ASN A 180 15.71 23.39 -14.43
CA ASN A 180 14.96 23.86 -13.27
C ASN A 180 14.26 22.75 -12.47
N TRP A 181 14.55 21.46 -12.69
CA TRP A 181 13.86 20.38 -12.02
C TRP A 181 14.03 20.45 -10.51
N LEU A 182 12.94 20.12 -9.79
CA LEU A 182 12.89 20.10 -8.35
C LEU A 182 12.80 18.66 -7.84
N SER A 183 13.50 18.38 -6.75
CA SER A 183 13.36 17.13 -6.01
C SER A 183 11.95 17.02 -5.44
N ALA A 184 11.35 15.84 -5.55
CA ALA A 184 10.02 15.55 -5.03
C ALA A 184 9.96 15.67 -3.49
N PHE A 185 11.03 15.30 -2.79
CA PHE A 185 11.12 15.40 -1.34
C PHE A 185 11.62 16.76 -0.87
N MET A 186 12.74 17.21 -1.42
CA MET A 186 13.43 18.37 -0.89
C MET A 186 12.80 19.70 -1.34
N GLY A 187 12.03 19.69 -2.43
CA GLY A 187 11.38 20.89 -2.97
C GLY A 187 12.32 21.96 -3.52
N HIS A 188 13.63 21.68 -3.56
CA HIS A 188 14.66 22.50 -4.21
C HIS A 188 15.26 21.80 -5.42
N SER A 189 16.39 22.27 -5.98
CA SER A 189 17.00 21.69 -7.18
C SER A 189 17.14 20.17 -7.06
N ALA A 190 16.73 19.43 -8.10
CA ALA A 190 16.94 17.98 -8.24
C ALA A 190 18.39 17.63 -8.68
N TRP A 191 19.32 18.57 -8.56
CA TRP A 191 20.70 18.43 -9.05
C TRP A 191 21.69 18.74 -7.95
N GLN A 192 22.58 17.78 -7.65
CA GLN A 192 23.67 17.93 -6.69
C GLN A 192 25.02 17.91 -7.40
N TRP A 193 25.93 18.79 -6.97
CA TRP A 193 27.26 18.90 -7.59
C TRP A 193 28.19 17.77 -7.18
N GLY A 194 28.74 17.06 -8.17
CA GLY A 194 29.77 16.04 -8.00
C GLY A 194 31.18 16.60 -8.33
N PRO A 195 31.97 16.97 -7.32
CA PRO A 195 33.24 17.66 -7.52
C PRO A 195 34.30 16.81 -8.26
N GLU A 196 34.29 15.49 -8.12
CA GLU A 196 35.21 14.58 -8.77
C GLU A 196 35.03 14.60 -10.29
N ARG A 197 33.79 14.59 -10.75
CA ARG A 197 33.43 14.64 -12.18
C ARG A 197 33.28 16.04 -12.74
N LYS A 198 33.12 17.03 -11.89
CA LYS A 198 32.71 18.40 -12.24
C LYS A 198 31.44 18.43 -13.08
N GLN A 199 30.45 17.62 -12.64
CA GLN A 199 29.12 17.54 -13.19
C GLN A 199 28.10 17.54 -12.06
N PHE A 200 26.85 17.85 -12.37
CA PHE A 200 25.71 17.60 -11.49
C PHE A 200 25.19 16.18 -11.72
N TYR A 201 24.80 15.48 -10.62
CA TYR A 201 23.97 14.30 -10.71
C TYR A 201 22.53 14.62 -10.31
N MET A 202 21.60 13.88 -10.91
CA MET A 202 20.17 14.01 -10.62
C MET A 202 19.78 13.17 -9.42
N TYR A 203 18.82 13.69 -8.62
CA TYR A 203 18.12 12.95 -7.59
C TYR A 203 16.66 13.45 -7.49
N ASN A 204 15.70 12.54 -7.35
CA ASN A 204 14.29 12.91 -7.17
C ASN A 204 13.86 12.95 -5.71
N PHE A 205 14.56 12.25 -4.81
CA PHE A 205 14.25 12.14 -3.38
C PHE A 205 15.29 12.88 -2.54
N LEU A 206 16.27 12.20 -1.97
CA LEU A 206 17.35 12.81 -1.19
C LEU A 206 18.61 13.00 -2.05
N GLU A 207 19.47 13.95 -1.64
CA GLU A 207 20.77 14.13 -2.26
C GLU A 207 21.64 12.87 -2.19
N SER A 208 21.44 12.04 -1.16
CA SER A 208 22.08 10.74 -0.98
C SER A 208 21.45 9.60 -1.80
N GLN A 209 20.43 9.90 -2.63
CA GLN A 209 19.72 8.93 -3.48
C GLN A 209 19.86 9.29 -4.97
N PRO A 210 21.04 9.16 -5.58
CA PRO A 210 21.26 9.47 -6.99
C PRO A 210 20.42 8.56 -7.90
N ASP A 211 19.75 9.15 -8.88
CA ASP A 211 18.87 8.45 -9.82
C ASP A 211 19.66 7.63 -10.83
N LEU A 212 19.20 6.39 -11.04
CA LEU A 212 19.72 5.50 -12.07
C LEU A 212 19.28 5.95 -13.47
N ASN A 213 20.17 5.79 -14.44
CA ASN A 213 19.90 6.13 -15.83
C ASN A 213 19.21 4.97 -16.57
N TRP A 214 17.90 4.93 -16.55
CA TRP A 214 17.08 3.91 -17.23
C TRP A 214 17.13 3.98 -18.77
N HIS A 215 17.72 5.02 -19.35
CA HIS A 215 18.06 5.05 -20.78
C HIS A 215 19.26 4.13 -21.10
N ASN A 216 20.05 3.72 -20.10
CA ASN A 216 21.19 2.84 -20.28
C ASN A 216 20.78 1.37 -20.13
N PRO A 217 20.89 0.54 -21.19
CA PRO A 217 20.49 -0.87 -21.12
C PRO A 217 21.31 -1.69 -20.11
N ASP A 218 22.58 -1.34 -19.85
CA ASP A 218 23.41 -2.03 -18.87
C ASP A 218 22.85 -1.87 -17.44
N VAL A 219 22.21 -0.72 -17.15
CA VAL A 219 21.49 -0.49 -15.89
C VAL A 219 20.28 -1.39 -15.79
N VAL A 220 19.46 -1.45 -16.85
CA VAL A 220 18.29 -2.31 -16.91
C VAL A 220 18.68 -3.77 -16.70
N ASP A 221 19.69 -4.26 -17.42
CA ASP A 221 20.18 -5.65 -17.28
C ASP A 221 20.67 -5.94 -15.86
N ALA A 222 21.38 -4.99 -15.24
CA ALA A 222 21.85 -5.14 -13.87
C ALA A 222 20.71 -5.18 -12.84
N ILE A 223 19.66 -4.38 -13.03
CA ILE A 223 18.46 -4.43 -12.20
C ILE A 223 17.72 -5.76 -12.35
N LEU A 224 17.55 -6.22 -13.59
CA LEU A 224 16.88 -7.49 -13.87
C LEU A 224 17.63 -8.70 -13.27
N GLU A 225 18.97 -8.65 -13.26
CA GLU A 225 19.79 -9.68 -12.61
C GLU A 225 19.54 -9.72 -11.09
N ARG A 226 19.36 -8.56 -10.43
CA ARG A 226 19.01 -8.49 -9.00
C ARG A 226 17.59 -9.00 -8.75
N ALA A 227 16.65 -8.60 -9.58
CA ALA A 227 15.27 -9.09 -9.51
C ALA A 227 15.21 -10.62 -9.67
N LYS A 228 15.95 -11.15 -10.64
CA LYS A 228 16.04 -12.60 -10.88
C LYS A 228 16.52 -13.38 -9.66
N PHE A 229 17.51 -12.87 -8.91
CA PHE A 229 17.99 -13.49 -7.68
C PHE A 229 16.86 -13.78 -6.68
N TRP A 230 15.98 -12.81 -6.44
CA TRP A 230 14.86 -12.95 -5.52
C TRP A 230 13.77 -13.90 -6.04
N LEU A 231 13.49 -13.84 -7.36
CA LEU A 231 12.56 -14.75 -8.00
C LEU A 231 13.05 -16.21 -7.92
N GLU A 232 14.36 -16.46 -8.06
CA GLU A 232 14.99 -17.77 -7.91
C GLU A 232 14.95 -18.27 -6.46
N LEU A 233 14.90 -17.39 -5.46
CA LEU A 233 14.67 -17.73 -4.06
C LEU A 233 13.22 -18.16 -3.80
N GLY A 234 12.29 -17.85 -4.71
CA GLY A 234 10.90 -18.31 -4.67
C GLY A 234 9.93 -17.32 -4.04
N ILE A 235 10.22 -16.02 -4.06
CA ILE A 235 9.24 -14.99 -3.69
C ILE A 235 8.07 -14.98 -4.70
N ASP A 236 6.93 -14.45 -4.28
CA ASP A 236 5.71 -14.45 -5.08
C ASP A 236 5.49 -13.13 -5.85
N GLY A 237 6.33 -12.14 -5.63
CA GLY A 237 6.22 -10.90 -6.38
C GLY A 237 7.04 -9.74 -5.84
N PHE A 238 6.91 -8.62 -6.53
CA PHE A 238 7.52 -7.36 -6.19
C PHE A 238 6.48 -6.26 -5.99
N ARG A 239 6.67 -5.42 -5.00
CA ARG A 239 6.17 -4.05 -5.04
C ARG A 239 7.31 -3.20 -5.61
N ILE A 240 7.05 -2.48 -6.68
CA ILE A 240 8.04 -1.66 -7.36
C ILE A 240 7.83 -0.21 -6.91
N ASP A 241 8.85 0.29 -6.22
CA ASP A 241 8.89 1.64 -5.70
C ASP A 241 8.97 2.66 -6.82
N ALA A 242 8.08 3.63 -6.80
CA ALA A 242 8.07 4.82 -7.66
C ALA A 242 8.48 4.57 -9.13
N PRO A 243 7.89 3.59 -9.86
CA PRO A 243 8.31 3.31 -11.24
C PRO A 243 8.05 4.49 -12.19
N ASN A 244 7.15 5.40 -11.86
CA ASN A 244 6.92 6.62 -12.62
C ASN A 244 8.11 7.60 -12.59
N PHE A 245 9.15 7.33 -11.78
CA PHE A 245 10.41 8.08 -11.73
C PHE A 245 11.54 7.45 -12.57
N PHE A 246 11.34 6.30 -13.22
CA PHE A 246 12.40 5.63 -13.98
C PHE A 246 12.92 6.45 -15.15
N MET A 247 12.03 7.09 -15.89
CA MET A 247 12.39 7.78 -17.13
C MET A 247 12.33 9.30 -16.99
N HIS A 248 13.39 9.95 -17.43
CA HIS A 248 13.49 11.40 -17.53
C HIS A 248 13.58 11.84 -19.00
N ASP A 249 13.44 13.14 -19.26
CA ASP A 249 13.66 13.70 -20.59
C ASP A 249 15.15 13.73 -20.96
N ALA A 250 15.56 12.94 -21.92
CA ALA A 250 16.97 12.86 -22.36
C ALA A 250 17.54 14.20 -22.87
N GLN A 251 16.68 15.17 -23.20
CA GLN A 251 17.09 16.52 -23.59
C GLN A 251 17.22 17.48 -22.41
N LEU A 252 16.90 17.05 -21.20
CA LEU A 252 16.98 17.83 -19.95
C LEU A 252 16.27 19.19 -20.03
N ARG A 253 15.10 19.25 -20.71
CA ARG A 253 14.31 20.48 -20.87
C ARG A 253 13.74 20.94 -19.53
N ASP A 254 13.63 22.26 -19.35
CA ASP A 254 13.00 22.86 -18.18
C ASP A 254 11.54 22.44 -18.06
N ASN A 255 11.09 22.10 -16.83
CA ASN A 255 9.68 21.89 -16.54
C ASN A 255 8.91 23.21 -16.67
N PRO A 256 7.70 23.19 -17.27
CA PRO A 256 6.82 24.35 -17.29
C PRO A 256 6.37 24.73 -15.87
N VAL A 257 6.17 26.03 -15.65
CA VAL A 257 5.51 26.53 -14.43
C VAL A 257 4.06 26.05 -14.44
N ARG A 258 3.57 25.59 -13.29
CA ARG A 258 2.15 25.21 -13.15
C ARG A 258 1.27 26.45 -13.21
N PRO A 259 0.21 26.46 -14.05
CA PRO A 259 -0.81 27.50 -14.04
C PRO A 259 -1.51 27.56 -12.66
N GLU A 260 -1.89 28.77 -12.22
CA GLU A 260 -2.56 28.98 -10.92
C GLU A 260 -3.92 28.27 -10.82
N ASP A 261 -4.60 28.07 -11.93
CA ASP A 261 -5.90 27.39 -12.04
C ASP A 261 -5.78 25.88 -12.30
N ALA A 262 -4.56 25.35 -12.46
CA ALA A 262 -4.35 23.92 -12.65
C ALA A 262 -4.58 23.16 -11.33
N PRO A 263 -5.20 21.96 -11.38
CA PRO A 263 -5.35 21.13 -10.19
C PRO A 263 -3.98 20.76 -9.62
N LEU A 264 -3.94 20.52 -8.31
CA LEU A 264 -2.74 19.96 -7.68
C LEU A 264 -2.52 18.52 -8.17
N PRO A 265 -1.25 18.09 -8.26
CA PRO A 265 -0.95 16.71 -8.62
C PRO A 265 -1.39 15.75 -7.50
N ASP A 266 -1.81 14.56 -7.89
CA ASP A 266 -2.26 13.52 -6.96
C ASP A 266 -1.11 13.08 -6.03
N GLY A 267 -1.40 12.98 -4.72
CA GLY A 267 -0.47 12.47 -3.72
C GLY A 267 0.61 13.47 -3.29
N VAL A 268 0.50 14.75 -3.65
CA VAL A 268 1.47 15.78 -3.29
C VAL A 268 0.84 16.82 -2.35
N ALA A 269 1.51 17.08 -1.24
CA ALA A 269 1.05 18.11 -0.31
C ALA A 269 1.10 19.51 -0.97
N PRO A 270 0.08 20.35 -0.77
CA PRO A 270 0.04 21.70 -1.36
C PRO A 270 1.23 22.59 -0.99
N ASP A 271 1.81 22.37 0.17
CA ASP A 271 2.95 23.13 0.69
C ASP A 271 4.30 22.66 0.15
N ASN A 272 4.34 21.53 -0.57
CA ASN A 272 5.56 21.07 -1.20
C ASN A 272 5.91 21.96 -2.40
N PRO A 273 7.09 22.61 -2.43
CA PRO A 273 7.47 23.52 -3.52
C PRO A 273 7.44 22.90 -4.93
N VAL A 274 7.52 21.58 -5.04
CA VAL A 274 7.48 20.87 -6.33
C VAL A 274 6.19 21.12 -7.11
N VAL A 275 5.08 21.43 -6.41
CA VAL A 275 3.78 21.74 -7.04
C VAL A 275 3.79 23.00 -7.92
N ARG A 276 4.86 23.81 -7.85
CA ARG A 276 5.03 25.01 -8.70
C ARG A 276 5.31 24.66 -10.16
N GLN A 277 5.67 23.40 -10.44
CA GLN A 277 5.98 22.92 -11.77
C GLN A 277 4.97 21.85 -12.23
N LEU A 278 4.72 21.79 -13.54
CA LEU A 278 4.08 20.61 -14.13
C LEU A 278 5.08 19.47 -14.22
N PHE A 279 4.69 18.27 -13.82
CA PHE A 279 5.54 17.08 -13.88
C PHE A 279 5.59 16.54 -15.32
N LYS A 280 6.49 17.09 -16.13
CA LYS A 280 6.52 16.80 -17.56
C LYS A 280 7.81 16.16 -18.04
N TYR A 281 8.94 16.52 -17.46
CA TYR A 281 10.24 16.15 -17.99
C TYR A 281 11.12 15.36 -17.04
N ASN A 282 10.99 15.53 -15.73
CA ASN A 282 11.83 14.85 -14.74
C ASN A 282 11.28 13.45 -14.34
N PHE A 283 9.96 13.24 -14.33
CA PHE A 283 9.29 11.97 -14.03
C PHE A 283 7.89 11.90 -14.65
N CYS A 284 7.11 10.86 -14.37
CA CYS A 284 5.78 10.59 -14.95
C CYS A 284 5.80 10.55 -16.50
N ARG A 285 6.90 10.08 -17.06
CA ARG A 285 7.09 10.00 -18.49
C ARG A 285 6.41 8.75 -19.08
N ARG A 286 5.79 8.88 -20.25
CA ARG A 286 5.19 7.73 -20.95
C ARG A 286 6.22 6.72 -21.45
N GLU A 287 7.46 7.12 -21.64
CA GLU A 287 8.57 6.22 -21.97
C GLU A 287 8.79 5.16 -20.90
N THR A 288 8.37 5.41 -19.66
CA THR A 288 8.36 4.42 -18.58
C THR A 288 7.56 3.17 -18.93
N LEU A 289 6.51 3.28 -19.72
CA LEU A 289 5.69 2.13 -20.16
C LEU A 289 6.51 1.10 -20.94
N ASP A 290 7.51 1.57 -21.72
CA ASP A 290 8.44 0.67 -22.41
C ASP A 290 9.50 0.11 -21.45
N ALA A 291 9.91 0.86 -20.43
CA ALA A 291 10.85 0.40 -19.40
C ALA A 291 10.26 -0.73 -18.51
N LEU A 292 8.94 -0.83 -18.42
CA LEU A 292 8.27 -1.91 -17.67
C LEU A 292 8.30 -3.27 -18.39
N LYS A 293 8.46 -3.28 -19.73
CA LYS A 293 8.38 -4.52 -20.52
C LYS A 293 9.42 -5.57 -20.12
N PRO A 294 10.72 -5.26 -20.04
CA PRO A 294 11.72 -6.26 -19.64
C PRO A 294 11.49 -6.80 -18.22
N ILE A 295 10.94 -5.98 -17.32
CA ILE A 295 10.53 -6.43 -15.98
C ILE A 295 9.44 -7.49 -16.07
N ARG A 296 8.38 -7.22 -16.88
CA ARG A 296 7.29 -8.16 -17.09
C ARG A 296 7.77 -9.44 -17.79
N GLU A 297 8.63 -9.32 -18.79
CA GLU A 297 9.22 -10.46 -19.48
C GLU A 297 10.02 -11.36 -18.54
N LEU A 298 10.79 -10.78 -17.61
CA LEU A 298 11.47 -11.54 -16.57
C LEU A 298 10.46 -12.26 -15.67
N MET A 299 9.44 -11.56 -15.16
CA MET A 299 8.46 -12.15 -14.25
C MET A 299 7.65 -13.27 -14.91
N ASN A 300 7.34 -13.16 -16.21
CA ASN A 300 6.65 -14.21 -16.96
C ASN A 300 7.43 -15.54 -17.02
N GLN A 301 8.75 -15.53 -16.75
CA GLN A 301 9.55 -16.75 -16.64
C GLN A 301 9.36 -17.47 -15.30
N TYR A 302 8.69 -16.83 -14.32
CA TYR A 302 8.41 -17.35 -12.99
C TYR A 302 6.90 -17.36 -12.74
N PRO A 303 6.17 -18.40 -13.19
CA PRO A 303 4.72 -18.45 -13.12
C PRO A 303 4.16 -18.21 -11.71
N GLY A 304 3.13 -17.39 -11.60
CA GLY A 304 2.49 -17.05 -10.33
C GLY A 304 3.13 -15.88 -9.59
N THR A 305 4.21 -15.29 -10.12
CA THR A 305 4.79 -14.06 -9.56
C THR A 305 4.12 -12.83 -10.15
N VAL A 306 4.07 -11.75 -9.36
CA VAL A 306 3.36 -10.52 -9.72
C VAL A 306 4.18 -9.27 -9.45
N GLY A 307 3.97 -8.23 -10.29
CA GLY A 307 4.49 -6.87 -10.06
C GLY A 307 3.35 -5.94 -9.68
N LEU A 308 3.49 -5.28 -8.53
CA LEU A 308 2.64 -4.20 -8.05
C LEU A 308 3.41 -2.88 -8.15
N GLY A 309 2.98 -1.98 -9.01
CA GLY A 309 3.59 -0.64 -9.14
C GLY A 309 2.99 0.36 -8.18
N GLU A 310 3.85 1.20 -7.60
CA GLU A 310 3.40 2.42 -6.95
C GLU A 310 3.24 3.54 -7.97
N VAL A 311 2.04 4.10 -8.11
CA VAL A 311 1.78 5.23 -9.00
C VAL A 311 1.16 6.36 -8.22
N THR A 312 2.02 7.12 -7.60
CA THR A 312 1.71 8.32 -6.82
C THR A 312 2.50 9.50 -7.37
N PHE A 313 2.32 10.69 -6.82
CA PHE A 313 3.15 11.84 -7.17
C PHE A 313 3.10 12.19 -8.67
N CYS A 314 1.92 12.24 -9.27
CA CYS A 314 1.72 12.57 -10.68
C CYS A 314 0.43 13.38 -10.91
N GLU A 315 0.25 13.90 -12.13
CA GLU A 315 -0.89 14.78 -12.46
C GLU A 315 -2.25 14.06 -12.40
N ASP A 316 -2.27 12.75 -12.71
CA ASP A 316 -3.44 11.88 -12.63
C ASP A 316 -2.98 10.45 -12.35
N SER A 317 -3.02 10.06 -11.07
CA SER A 317 -2.52 8.77 -10.61
C SER A 317 -3.35 7.59 -11.11
N ILE A 318 -4.67 7.73 -11.21
CA ILE A 318 -5.56 6.67 -11.67
C ILE A 318 -5.34 6.40 -13.17
N ALA A 319 -5.27 7.45 -13.98
CA ALA A 319 -5.03 7.31 -15.41
C ALA A 319 -3.64 6.68 -15.67
N LEU A 320 -2.59 7.16 -15.01
CA LEU A 320 -1.25 6.64 -15.21
C LEU A 320 -1.12 5.20 -14.69
N ALA A 321 -1.67 4.87 -13.52
CA ALA A 321 -1.68 3.51 -12.99
C ALA A 321 -2.36 2.53 -13.95
N SER A 322 -3.48 2.92 -14.55
CA SER A 322 -4.17 2.08 -15.54
C SER A 322 -3.31 1.82 -16.79
N GLU A 323 -2.52 2.81 -17.24
CA GLU A 323 -1.55 2.62 -18.32
C GLU A 323 -0.42 1.66 -17.92
N PHE A 324 0.02 1.67 -16.65
CA PHE A 324 1.09 0.81 -16.15
C PHE A 324 0.73 -0.67 -16.10
N VAL A 325 -0.55 -1.00 -16.10
CA VAL A 325 -1.05 -2.38 -16.03
C VAL A 325 -1.81 -2.82 -17.28
N ALA A 326 -1.89 -1.96 -18.31
CA ALA A 326 -2.63 -2.28 -19.52
C ALA A 326 -1.94 -3.36 -20.36
N GLY A 327 -2.65 -4.42 -20.67
CA GLY A 327 -2.15 -5.55 -21.47
C GLY A 327 -1.30 -6.54 -20.67
N ASP A 328 -0.50 -7.34 -21.38
CA ASP A 328 0.33 -8.41 -20.83
C ASP A 328 1.84 -8.13 -20.90
N GLU A 329 2.22 -6.93 -21.34
CA GLU A 329 3.61 -6.48 -21.45
C GLU A 329 4.05 -5.53 -20.32
N ARG A 330 3.14 -5.18 -19.38
CA ARG A 330 3.38 -4.23 -18.30
C ARG A 330 3.14 -4.90 -16.95
N LEU A 331 3.10 -4.13 -15.86
CA LEU A 331 2.89 -4.70 -14.53
C LEU A 331 1.54 -5.41 -14.41
N HIS A 332 1.40 -6.21 -13.37
CA HIS A 332 0.15 -6.95 -13.11
C HIS A 332 -0.87 -6.08 -12.40
N MET A 333 -0.40 -5.28 -11.44
CA MET A 333 -1.20 -4.39 -10.60
C MET A 333 -0.48 -3.06 -10.41
N ALA A 334 -1.25 -2.03 -10.12
CA ALA A 334 -0.73 -0.76 -9.62
C ALA A 334 -1.71 -0.16 -8.61
N TYR A 335 -1.17 0.47 -7.55
CA TYR A 335 -1.96 1.32 -6.69
C TYR A 335 -1.75 2.80 -7.02
N HIS A 336 -2.73 3.60 -6.68
CA HIS A 336 -2.81 5.02 -6.98
C HIS A 336 -3.23 5.85 -5.76
N SER A 337 -3.04 7.17 -5.82
CA SER A 337 -3.32 8.08 -4.70
C SER A 337 -4.80 8.37 -4.44
N GLY A 338 -5.73 7.79 -5.18
CA GLY A 338 -7.15 8.18 -5.17
C GLY A 338 -7.82 8.19 -3.78
N LEU A 339 -7.45 7.29 -2.86
CA LEU A 339 -7.92 7.27 -1.48
C LEU A 339 -6.87 7.78 -0.45
N LEU A 340 -5.72 8.27 -0.92
CA LEU A 340 -4.70 8.89 -0.07
C LEU A 340 -4.95 10.40 0.12
N VAL A 341 -6.20 10.81 0.19
CA VAL A 341 -6.66 12.19 0.33
C VAL A 341 -7.01 12.51 1.77
N ASP A 342 -6.90 13.78 2.15
CA ASP A 342 -7.29 14.27 3.48
C ASP A 342 -8.76 14.70 3.55
N GLU A 343 -9.42 14.81 2.39
CA GLU A 343 -10.83 15.16 2.33
C GLU A 343 -11.73 14.07 2.92
N PRO A 344 -12.76 14.43 3.67
CA PRO A 344 -13.72 13.47 4.18
C PRO A 344 -14.41 12.70 3.05
N ILE A 345 -14.49 11.37 3.24
CA ILE A 345 -15.19 10.52 2.28
C ILE A 345 -16.68 10.88 2.18
N SER A 346 -17.19 11.00 0.97
CA SER A 346 -18.61 11.24 0.67
C SER A 346 -19.10 10.31 -0.43
N ALA A 347 -20.41 10.14 -0.58
CA ALA A 347 -20.96 9.32 -1.66
C ALA A 347 -20.60 9.89 -3.04
N LYS A 348 -20.59 11.22 -3.17
CA LYS A 348 -20.16 11.91 -4.39
C LYS A 348 -18.69 11.62 -4.72
N LEU A 349 -17.78 11.75 -3.73
CA LEU A 349 -16.36 11.47 -3.93
C LEU A 349 -16.14 10.01 -4.35
N MET A 350 -16.75 9.07 -3.65
CA MET A 350 -16.64 7.65 -3.98
C MET A 350 -17.20 7.32 -5.37
N ARG A 351 -18.31 7.93 -5.75
CA ARG A 351 -18.88 7.76 -7.09
C ARG A 351 -17.93 8.25 -8.16
N GLN A 352 -17.47 9.49 -8.05
CA GLN A 352 -16.53 10.10 -9.01
C GLN A 352 -15.26 9.26 -9.17
N MET A 353 -14.72 8.77 -8.06
CA MET A 353 -13.54 7.92 -8.07
C MET A 353 -13.83 6.57 -8.73
N MET A 354 -14.93 5.91 -8.39
CA MET A 354 -15.32 4.64 -9.01
C MET A 354 -15.59 4.78 -10.52
N GLU A 355 -16.25 5.85 -10.95
CA GLU A 355 -16.44 6.15 -12.38
C GLU A 355 -15.11 6.30 -13.09
N LYS A 356 -14.16 7.01 -12.48
CA LYS A 356 -12.80 7.20 -13.02
C LYS A 356 -12.04 5.87 -13.07
N VAL A 357 -12.07 5.07 -12.02
CA VAL A 357 -11.42 3.74 -12.00
C VAL A 357 -12.03 2.82 -13.03
N LEU A 358 -13.34 2.65 -13.06
CA LEU A 358 -14.05 1.76 -14.00
C LEU A 358 -13.85 2.17 -15.46
N SER A 359 -13.67 3.47 -15.74
CA SER A 359 -13.41 3.95 -17.10
C SER A 359 -11.95 3.77 -17.56
N ASN A 360 -11.00 3.74 -16.64
CA ASN A 360 -9.57 3.64 -16.94
C ASN A 360 -9.05 2.20 -16.86
N PHE A 361 -9.36 1.46 -15.80
CA PHE A 361 -8.88 0.08 -15.62
C PHE A 361 -9.73 -0.93 -16.41
N THR A 362 -9.53 -0.96 -17.72
CA THR A 362 -10.21 -1.93 -18.60
C THR A 362 -9.42 -3.23 -18.75
N GLN A 363 -8.15 -3.23 -18.38
CA GLN A 363 -7.23 -4.37 -18.39
C GLN A 363 -6.24 -4.21 -17.23
N GLY A 364 -5.74 -5.33 -16.70
CA GLY A 364 -4.83 -5.31 -15.55
C GLY A 364 -5.55 -5.15 -14.21
N GLY A 365 -4.78 -5.08 -13.12
CA GLY A 365 -5.29 -5.03 -11.76
C GLY A 365 -5.18 -3.66 -11.13
N ASP A 366 -6.33 -3.11 -10.73
CA ASP A 366 -6.39 -1.99 -9.79
C ASP A 366 -6.06 -2.50 -8.38
N CYS A 367 -5.36 -1.68 -7.58
CA CYS A 367 -5.06 -1.97 -6.20
C CYS A 367 -5.39 -0.77 -5.32
N TRP A 368 -6.33 -0.96 -4.40
CA TRP A 368 -6.77 0.07 -3.46
C TRP A 368 -5.79 0.20 -2.30
N ILE A 369 -5.48 1.43 -1.94
CA ILE A 369 -4.69 1.76 -0.78
C ILE A 369 -5.29 2.96 -0.06
N VAL A 370 -5.38 2.89 1.26
CA VAL A 370 -5.93 3.98 2.11
C VAL A 370 -4.91 4.52 3.08
N GLY A 371 -3.75 3.91 3.16
CA GLY A 371 -2.62 4.31 3.98
C GLY A 371 -1.42 3.43 3.67
N ASN A 372 -0.24 3.97 3.87
CA ASN A 372 1.04 3.26 3.82
C ASN A 372 2.06 3.96 4.73
N HIS A 373 3.32 3.61 4.61
CA HIS A 373 4.41 4.20 5.38
C HIS A 373 4.79 5.63 4.97
N ASP A 374 4.23 6.17 3.88
CA ASP A 374 4.50 7.53 3.36
C ASP A 374 3.38 8.52 3.62
N TYR A 375 2.20 8.03 3.98
CA TYR A 375 1.02 8.87 4.25
C TYR A 375 0.59 8.74 5.70
N GLY A 376 0.04 9.81 6.23
CA GLY A 376 -0.56 9.82 7.56
C GLY A 376 -1.61 8.71 7.73
N ARG A 377 -1.71 8.15 8.94
CA ARG A 377 -2.64 7.06 9.26
C ARG A 377 -4.06 7.40 8.84
N LEU A 378 -4.77 6.45 8.21
CA LEU A 378 -6.17 6.61 7.79
C LEU A 378 -7.03 7.25 8.87
N ARG A 379 -6.92 6.75 10.10
CA ARG A 379 -7.71 7.23 11.23
C ARG A 379 -7.45 8.70 11.56
N SER A 380 -6.26 9.20 11.33
CA SER A 380 -5.90 10.61 11.56
C SER A 380 -6.22 11.50 10.37
N ARG A 381 -6.01 11.05 9.15
CA ARG A 381 -6.36 11.80 7.94
C ARG A 381 -7.88 11.99 7.83
N TRP A 382 -8.64 10.93 8.10
CA TRP A 382 -10.10 10.97 8.08
C TRP A 382 -10.71 11.17 9.48
N THR A 383 -10.01 11.88 10.37
CA THR A 383 -10.59 12.40 11.63
C THR A 383 -11.46 13.61 11.42
N GLY A 384 -11.76 13.91 10.17
CA GLY A 384 -12.64 15.02 9.84
C GLY A 384 -13.79 15.10 10.82
N LYS A 385 -14.21 16.30 11.11
CA LYS A 385 -15.43 16.51 11.84
C LYS A 385 -16.55 16.16 10.87
N ASP A 386 -17.54 15.39 11.34
CA ASP A 386 -18.79 15.26 10.62
C ASP A 386 -19.39 16.65 10.35
N ALA A 387 -20.46 16.73 9.59
CA ALA A 387 -21.13 18.02 9.28
C ALA A 387 -21.53 18.81 10.55
N GLN A 388 -21.55 18.16 11.73
CA GLN A 388 -21.84 18.75 13.04
C GLN A 388 -20.58 19.10 13.85
N GLY A 389 -19.40 18.83 13.31
CA GLY A 389 -18.11 19.15 13.96
C GLY A 389 -17.62 18.09 14.96
N ASN A 390 -18.21 16.89 15.01
CA ASN A 390 -17.79 15.81 15.90
C ASN A 390 -16.77 14.89 15.20
N PRO A 391 -15.79 14.32 15.91
CA PRO A 391 -14.89 13.33 15.34
C PRO A 391 -15.64 12.09 14.90
N TYR A 392 -15.22 11.44 13.83
CA TYR A 392 -15.83 10.20 13.35
C TYR A 392 -15.83 9.13 14.46
N PRO A 393 -16.99 8.51 14.72
CA PRO A 393 -17.12 7.44 15.71
C PRO A 393 -16.48 6.14 15.22
N GLU A 394 -16.22 5.19 16.13
CA GLU A 394 -15.61 3.89 15.81
C GLU A 394 -16.33 3.16 14.65
N LYS A 395 -17.66 3.21 14.62
CA LYS A 395 -18.49 2.61 13.55
C LYS A 395 -18.16 3.11 12.14
N PHE A 396 -17.62 4.33 12.00
CA PHE A 396 -17.15 4.86 10.73
C PHE A 396 -16.00 3.99 10.17
N TYR A 397 -15.02 3.63 10.99
CA TYR A 397 -13.88 2.82 10.56
C TYR A 397 -14.29 1.38 10.25
N HIS A 398 -15.29 0.83 10.95
CA HIS A 398 -15.90 -0.46 10.60
C HIS A 398 -16.58 -0.41 9.23
N MET A 399 -17.29 0.69 8.93
CA MET A 399 -17.91 0.90 7.62
C MET A 399 -16.85 1.05 6.52
N ILE A 400 -15.77 1.80 6.76
CA ILE A 400 -14.67 1.98 5.78
C ILE A 400 -14.00 0.64 5.48
N ALA A 401 -13.68 -0.17 6.49
CA ALA A 401 -13.15 -1.53 6.27
C ALA A 401 -14.07 -2.36 5.38
N THR A 402 -15.38 -2.26 5.62
CA THR A 402 -16.38 -2.97 4.85
C THR A 402 -16.48 -2.45 3.40
N LEU A 403 -16.41 -1.14 3.22
CA LEU A 403 -16.43 -0.50 1.91
C LEU A 403 -15.25 -0.97 1.07
N LEU A 404 -14.02 -0.85 1.61
CA LEU A 404 -12.80 -1.27 0.91
C LEU A 404 -12.86 -2.73 0.48
N LEU A 405 -13.25 -3.63 1.39
CA LEU A 405 -13.36 -5.07 1.11
C LEU A 405 -14.51 -5.43 0.16
N SER A 406 -15.36 -4.47 -0.21
CA SER A 406 -16.45 -4.66 -1.16
C SER A 406 -16.12 -4.12 -2.56
N LEU A 407 -15.05 -3.32 -2.70
CA LEU A 407 -14.60 -2.81 -3.99
C LEU A 407 -13.98 -3.94 -4.85
N PRO A 408 -13.98 -3.80 -6.19
CA PRO A 408 -13.25 -4.71 -7.06
C PRO A 408 -11.74 -4.45 -6.99
N GLY A 409 -10.94 -5.44 -7.33
CA GLY A 409 -9.49 -5.34 -7.36
C GLY A 409 -8.79 -5.75 -6.06
N ALA A 410 -7.46 -5.62 -6.06
CA ALA A 410 -6.63 -5.91 -4.90
C ALA A 410 -6.67 -4.77 -3.87
N ILE A 411 -6.21 -5.03 -2.66
CA ILE A 411 -6.19 -4.07 -1.56
C ILE A 411 -4.85 -4.19 -0.85
N CYS A 412 -4.16 -3.07 -0.64
CA CYS A 412 -3.05 -2.99 0.30
C CYS A 412 -3.55 -2.47 1.65
N LEU A 413 -3.29 -3.23 2.70
CA LEU A 413 -3.60 -2.90 4.09
C LEU A 413 -2.30 -2.64 4.83
N TYR A 414 -2.08 -1.41 5.27
CA TYR A 414 -0.88 -1.06 6.04
C TYR A 414 -0.98 -1.56 7.47
N GLN A 415 0.12 -2.13 8.00
CA GLN A 415 0.19 -2.58 9.39
C GLN A 415 -0.33 -1.54 10.38
N GLY A 416 -1.27 -1.94 11.23
CA GLY A 416 -1.90 -1.07 12.24
C GLY A 416 -3.21 -0.40 11.79
N ASP A 417 -3.54 -0.39 10.50
CA ASP A 417 -4.85 0.11 10.04
C ASP A 417 -5.97 -0.83 10.50
N GLU A 418 -5.71 -2.13 10.58
CA GLU A 418 -6.63 -3.12 11.15
C GLU A 418 -6.87 -2.94 12.65
N LEU A 419 -5.94 -2.27 13.34
CA LEU A 419 -6.07 -1.88 14.76
C LEU A 419 -6.71 -0.50 14.91
N GLY A 420 -6.81 0.28 13.83
CA GLY A 420 -7.25 1.67 13.85
C GLY A 420 -6.24 2.57 14.56
N LEU A 421 -4.95 2.37 14.35
CA LEU A 421 -3.91 3.23 14.91
C LEU A 421 -4.04 4.64 14.35
N THR A 422 -3.75 5.63 15.19
CA THR A 422 -3.70 7.04 14.81
C THR A 422 -2.29 7.45 14.43
N GLU A 423 -2.16 8.54 13.73
CA GLU A 423 -0.89 9.25 13.58
C GLU A 423 -0.36 9.64 14.96
N ALA A 424 0.91 9.39 15.21
CA ALA A 424 1.55 9.90 16.42
C ALA A 424 1.73 11.43 16.29
N ARG A 425 1.39 12.14 17.35
CA ARG A 425 1.60 13.57 17.38
C ARG A 425 3.09 13.88 17.56
N ILE A 426 3.70 14.47 16.55
CA ILE A 426 5.03 15.05 16.65
C ILE A 426 4.91 16.42 17.35
N PRO A 427 5.63 16.68 18.47
CA PRO A 427 5.55 17.97 19.19
C PRO A 427 5.82 19.17 18.29
N GLU A 428 5.20 20.32 18.62
CA GLU A 428 5.41 21.57 17.85
C GLU A 428 6.84 22.10 17.96
N ASP A 429 7.46 21.84 19.11
CA ASP A 429 8.78 22.32 19.52
C ASP A 429 9.85 21.24 19.46
N ILE A 430 9.60 20.13 18.73
CA ILE A 430 10.59 19.08 18.57
C ILE A 430 11.86 19.64 17.93
N PRO A 431 13.05 19.35 18.46
CA PRO A 431 14.30 19.65 17.75
C PRO A 431 14.34 18.91 16.41
N VAL A 432 14.79 19.58 15.35
CA VAL A 432 14.82 18.99 14.00
C VAL A 432 15.66 17.72 13.93
N GLU A 433 16.72 17.64 14.74
CA GLU A 433 17.61 16.49 14.87
C GLU A 433 16.95 15.26 15.52
N ASP A 434 15.84 15.43 16.23
CA ASP A 434 15.06 14.33 16.83
C ASP A 434 14.04 13.72 15.86
N ILE A 435 13.70 14.42 14.78
CA ILE A 435 12.91 13.88 13.69
C ILE A 435 13.75 12.83 12.96
N LYS A 436 13.21 11.62 12.78
CA LYS A 436 13.91 10.54 12.09
C LYS A 436 13.76 10.63 10.58
N ASP A 437 12.61 11.11 10.12
CA ASP A 437 12.31 11.23 8.70
C ASP A 437 13.07 12.39 8.02
N PRO A 438 13.97 12.09 7.05
CA PRO A 438 14.73 13.12 6.34
C PRO A 438 13.83 14.09 5.56
N PHE A 439 12.67 13.64 5.07
CA PHE A 439 11.67 14.50 4.45
C PHE A 439 11.14 15.53 5.45
N GLY A 440 10.85 15.09 6.68
CA GLY A 440 10.45 15.97 7.78
C GLY A 440 11.55 16.94 8.18
N GLN A 441 12.81 16.47 8.27
CA GLN A 441 13.94 17.35 8.57
C GLN A 441 14.13 18.45 7.51
N ALA A 442 14.02 18.07 6.23
CA ALA A 442 14.22 18.99 5.10
C ALA A 442 13.18 20.10 4.99
N LEU A 443 11.92 19.79 5.29
CA LEU A 443 10.79 20.73 5.15
C LEU A 443 10.28 21.31 6.47
N TYR A 444 10.99 21.04 7.58
CA TYR A 444 10.67 21.61 8.90
C TYR A 444 10.67 23.15 8.87
N PRO A 445 9.75 23.84 9.56
CA PRO A 445 8.65 23.30 10.37
C PRO A 445 7.33 23.07 9.61
N ALA A 446 7.29 23.35 8.31
CA ALA A 446 6.06 23.28 7.50
C ALA A 446 5.52 21.85 7.43
N ILE A 447 6.42 20.87 7.22
CA ILE A 447 6.13 19.43 7.20
C ILE A 447 7.03 18.77 8.23
N LYS A 448 6.45 17.91 9.10
CA LYS A 448 7.18 17.21 10.16
C LYS A 448 7.54 15.77 9.79
N GLY A 449 7.27 15.39 8.55
CA GLY A 449 7.61 14.08 8.03
C GLY A 449 6.63 12.96 8.40
N ARG A 450 7.11 11.73 8.26
CA ARG A 450 6.32 10.49 8.29
C ARG A 450 6.49 9.66 9.57
N ASP A 451 7.28 10.12 10.56
CA ASP A 451 7.53 9.39 11.80
C ASP A 451 6.24 8.98 12.53
N GLY A 452 5.23 9.85 12.45
CA GLY A 452 3.94 9.63 13.10
C GLY A 452 3.18 8.41 12.59
N SER A 453 3.30 8.07 11.30
CA SER A 453 2.68 6.90 10.68
C SER A 453 3.49 5.62 10.86
N ARG A 454 4.78 5.73 11.22
CA ARG A 454 5.75 4.63 11.28
C ARG A 454 6.00 4.07 12.67
N THR A 455 5.22 4.50 13.67
CA THR A 455 5.34 4.04 15.05
C THR A 455 5.12 2.53 15.19
N PRO A 456 5.76 1.88 16.20
CA PRO A 456 5.67 0.44 16.39
C PRO A 456 4.26 -0.10 16.63
N ILE A 457 4.04 -1.36 16.22
CA ILE A 457 2.78 -2.08 16.46
C ILE A 457 2.64 -2.42 17.95
N PRO A 458 1.49 -2.10 18.58
CA PRO A 458 1.21 -2.43 19.96
C PRO A 458 0.67 -3.86 20.08
N TRP A 459 1.50 -4.79 20.57
CA TRP A 459 1.10 -6.19 20.73
C TRP A 459 0.38 -6.45 22.06
N GLN A 460 0.83 -5.81 23.15
CA GLN A 460 0.34 -6.04 24.51
C GLN A 460 0.14 -4.70 25.23
N GLY A 461 -1.10 -4.34 25.50
CA GLY A 461 -1.47 -3.03 26.05
C GLY A 461 -1.02 -2.77 27.49
N ASP A 462 -0.57 -3.78 28.22
CA ASP A 462 -0.09 -3.72 29.61
C ASP A 462 1.42 -3.93 29.73
N ALA A 463 2.13 -4.14 28.63
CA ALA A 463 3.58 -4.34 28.61
C ALA A 463 4.33 -3.04 28.29
N PRO A 464 5.61 -2.90 28.73
CA PRO A 464 6.47 -1.83 28.27
C PRO A 464 6.52 -1.78 26.74
N HIS A 465 6.58 -0.58 26.17
CA HIS A 465 6.56 -0.34 24.70
C HIS A 465 5.45 -1.12 23.99
N ALA A 466 4.33 -1.33 24.69
CA ALA A 466 3.20 -2.15 24.22
C ALA A 466 3.60 -3.55 23.72
N GLY A 467 4.67 -4.13 24.24
CA GLY A 467 5.18 -5.45 23.86
C GLY A 467 5.89 -5.51 22.51
N PHE A 468 6.21 -4.38 21.92
CA PHE A 468 6.97 -4.31 20.66
C PHE A 468 8.41 -4.77 20.86
N THR A 469 9.11 -4.23 21.88
CA THR A 469 10.51 -4.50 22.20
C THR A 469 10.71 -4.76 23.68
N THR A 470 11.83 -5.40 24.01
CA THR A 470 12.39 -5.50 25.38
C THR A 470 13.55 -4.54 25.61
N ALA A 471 13.96 -3.76 24.60
CA ALA A 471 14.95 -2.70 24.75
C ALA A 471 14.49 -1.61 25.72
N GLU A 472 15.43 -0.79 26.16
CA GLU A 472 15.13 0.38 27.00
C GLU A 472 14.27 1.40 26.25
N GLU A 473 14.57 1.62 24.97
CA GLU A 473 13.82 2.50 24.07
C GLU A 473 13.62 1.87 22.69
N PRO A 474 12.43 1.99 22.07
CA PRO A 474 12.22 1.64 20.68
C PRO A 474 12.77 2.75 19.76
N TRP A 475 13.05 2.42 18.50
CA TRP A 475 13.56 3.37 17.50
C TRP A 475 12.63 4.60 17.26
N LEU A 476 11.32 4.40 17.41
CA LEU A 476 10.29 5.43 17.53
C LEU A 476 9.38 5.10 18.72
N PRO A 477 8.91 6.10 19.46
CA PRO A 477 8.07 5.86 20.64
C PRO A 477 6.71 5.26 20.25
N VAL A 478 6.18 4.36 21.07
CA VAL A 478 4.79 3.90 20.96
C VAL A 478 3.87 4.93 21.59
N PRO A 479 2.94 5.55 20.84
CA PRO A 479 2.00 6.52 21.40
C PRO A 479 1.13 5.94 22.51
N GLU A 480 0.85 6.70 23.57
CA GLU A 480 0.00 6.26 24.67
C GLU A 480 -1.38 5.78 24.22
N SER A 481 -1.95 6.46 23.22
CA SER A 481 -3.24 6.08 22.63
C SER A 481 -3.23 4.70 21.95
N HIS A 482 -2.06 4.19 21.55
CA HIS A 482 -1.93 2.90 20.89
C HIS A 482 -2.01 1.72 21.88
N TYR A 483 -1.65 1.91 23.15
CA TYR A 483 -1.73 0.85 24.17
C TYR A 483 -3.14 0.29 24.31
N GLN A 484 -4.17 1.16 24.23
CA GLN A 484 -5.57 0.75 24.31
C GLN A 484 -6.05 0.04 23.03
N ARG A 485 -5.28 0.14 21.94
CA ARG A 485 -5.55 -0.50 20.65
C ARG A 485 -4.71 -1.75 20.40
N ALA A 486 -3.98 -2.21 21.44
CA ALA A 486 -3.09 -3.34 21.34
C ALA A 486 -3.81 -4.62 20.87
N VAL A 487 -3.07 -5.44 20.13
CA VAL A 487 -3.56 -6.70 19.56
C VAL A 487 -4.21 -7.60 20.61
N ASN A 488 -3.56 -7.78 21.78
CA ASN A 488 -4.08 -8.64 22.85
C ASN A 488 -5.43 -8.17 23.42
N LEU A 489 -5.69 -6.86 23.42
CA LEU A 489 -6.95 -6.29 23.89
C LEU A 489 -8.03 -6.44 22.83
N GLN A 490 -7.73 -6.09 21.58
CA GLN A 490 -8.70 -6.21 20.48
C GLN A 490 -9.06 -7.67 20.18
N ASN A 491 -8.13 -8.60 20.34
CA ASN A 491 -8.41 -10.04 20.21
C ASN A 491 -9.53 -10.52 21.16
N LYS A 492 -9.65 -9.91 22.34
CA LYS A 492 -10.66 -10.29 23.36
C LYS A 492 -12.03 -9.66 23.09
N ASP A 493 -12.11 -8.57 22.35
CA ASP A 493 -13.36 -7.88 22.04
C ASP A 493 -13.89 -8.30 20.66
N PRO A 494 -14.98 -9.07 20.58
CA PRO A 494 -15.56 -9.50 19.31
C PRO A 494 -16.03 -8.34 18.42
N ASN A 495 -16.23 -7.16 18.99
CA ASN A 495 -16.67 -5.96 18.29
C ASN A 495 -15.53 -5.01 17.95
N SER A 496 -14.28 -5.36 18.25
CA SER A 496 -13.13 -4.56 17.88
C SER A 496 -12.99 -4.38 16.37
N LEU A 497 -12.25 -3.36 15.96
CA LEU A 497 -11.95 -3.12 14.55
C LEU A 497 -11.13 -4.29 13.95
N LEU A 498 -10.15 -4.81 14.69
CA LEU A 498 -9.38 -5.99 14.32
C LEU A 498 -10.29 -7.19 14.00
N ASN A 499 -11.22 -7.51 14.90
CA ASN A 499 -12.13 -8.63 14.69
C ASN A 499 -13.16 -8.35 13.59
N THR A 500 -13.46 -7.10 13.31
CA THR A 500 -14.26 -6.71 12.15
C THR A 500 -13.52 -6.98 10.85
N TRP A 501 -12.24 -6.58 10.74
CA TRP A 501 -11.40 -6.90 9.57
C TRP A 501 -11.34 -8.41 9.31
N ARG A 502 -11.02 -9.21 10.34
CA ARG A 502 -11.00 -10.67 10.23
C ARG A 502 -12.32 -11.24 9.71
N ARG A 503 -13.42 -10.84 10.34
CA ARG A 503 -14.76 -11.29 9.97
C ARG A 503 -15.10 -10.97 8.52
N LEU A 504 -14.80 -9.76 8.08
CA LEU A 504 -15.05 -9.29 6.72
C LEU A 504 -14.16 -9.97 5.69
N LEU A 505 -12.87 -10.12 5.96
CA LEU A 505 -11.93 -10.82 5.09
C LEU A 505 -12.33 -12.27 4.87
N HIS A 506 -12.66 -12.99 5.95
CA HIS A 506 -13.13 -14.36 5.82
C HIS A 506 -14.50 -14.48 5.18
N TRP A 507 -15.37 -13.50 5.34
CA TRP A 507 -16.66 -13.45 4.66
C TRP A 507 -16.45 -13.18 3.16
N ARG A 508 -15.61 -12.19 2.78
CA ARG A 508 -15.31 -11.82 1.40
C ARG A 508 -14.83 -13.03 0.59
N LYS A 509 -13.89 -13.81 1.12
CA LYS A 509 -13.36 -15.04 0.48
C LYS A 509 -14.43 -16.10 0.18
N LYS A 510 -15.61 -16.02 0.77
CA LYS A 510 -16.76 -16.90 0.51
C LYS A 510 -17.79 -16.30 -0.44
N GLN A 511 -17.50 -15.11 -0.97
CA GLN A 511 -18.41 -14.38 -1.84
C GLN A 511 -17.76 -14.20 -3.23
N PRO A 512 -17.94 -15.13 -4.17
CA PRO A 512 -17.36 -15.01 -5.51
C PRO A 512 -17.64 -13.66 -6.20
N ALA A 513 -18.82 -13.08 -5.93
CA ALA A 513 -19.16 -11.76 -6.46
C ALA A 513 -18.28 -10.63 -5.91
N LEU A 514 -17.82 -10.71 -4.65
CA LEU A 514 -16.90 -9.73 -4.07
C LEU A 514 -15.45 -9.98 -4.49
N GLU A 515 -15.09 -11.25 -4.68
CA GLU A 515 -13.73 -11.58 -5.12
C GLU A 515 -13.50 -11.29 -6.59
N ALA A 516 -14.32 -11.83 -7.49
CA ALA A 516 -14.07 -11.78 -8.93
C ALA A 516 -15.18 -11.10 -9.74
N GLY A 517 -16.18 -10.53 -9.05
CA GLY A 517 -17.35 -9.97 -9.72
C GLY A 517 -17.10 -8.58 -10.32
N ASN A 518 -17.84 -8.30 -11.37
CA ASN A 518 -17.95 -6.94 -11.91
C ASN A 518 -18.67 -6.04 -10.92
N LEU A 519 -18.47 -4.74 -11.05
CA LEU A 519 -19.19 -3.72 -10.28
C LEU A 519 -20.09 -2.92 -11.20
N GLU A 520 -21.36 -2.81 -10.84
CA GLU A 520 -22.35 -1.90 -11.44
C GLU A 520 -22.64 -0.79 -10.44
N LEU A 521 -22.25 0.42 -10.76
CA LEU A 521 -22.48 1.59 -9.91
C LEU A 521 -23.94 2.03 -10.02
N LEU A 522 -24.60 2.23 -8.88
CA LEU A 522 -25.99 2.66 -8.84
C LEU A 522 -26.06 4.18 -8.69
N ASP A 523 -27.01 4.79 -9.38
CA ASP A 523 -27.30 6.21 -9.21
C ASP A 523 -28.05 6.45 -7.90
N THR A 524 -27.39 7.10 -6.96
CA THR A 524 -27.89 7.40 -5.61
C THR A 524 -27.48 8.82 -5.22
N GLU A 525 -28.27 9.44 -4.35
CA GLU A 525 -27.98 10.76 -3.79
C GLU A 525 -27.24 10.63 -2.46
N GLU A 526 -26.56 11.73 -2.05
CA GLU A 526 -26.02 11.83 -0.70
C GLU A 526 -27.08 11.51 0.35
N PRO A 527 -26.74 10.78 1.42
CA PRO A 527 -25.41 10.26 1.76
C PRO A 527 -25.17 8.81 1.32
N ILE A 528 -25.96 8.29 0.40
CA ILE A 528 -25.91 6.87 0.02
C ILE A 528 -24.95 6.65 -1.15
N PHE A 529 -23.99 5.76 -0.94
CA PHE A 529 -23.18 5.17 -1.98
C PHE A 529 -23.56 3.71 -2.16
N ALA A 530 -23.95 3.31 -3.38
CA ALA A 530 -24.41 1.97 -3.63
C ALA A 530 -23.95 1.41 -4.98
N PHE A 531 -23.76 0.10 -5.01
CA PHE A 531 -23.38 -0.65 -6.20
C PHE A 531 -23.80 -2.11 -6.10
N ILE A 532 -23.80 -2.80 -7.22
CA ILE A 532 -24.00 -4.25 -7.29
C ILE A 532 -22.68 -4.91 -7.67
N ARG A 533 -22.32 -5.97 -6.96
CA ARG A 533 -21.25 -6.90 -7.33
C ARG A 533 -21.88 -8.17 -7.91
N GLN A 534 -21.38 -8.60 -9.07
CA GLN A 534 -21.93 -9.80 -9.73
C GLN A 534 -20.83 -10.69 -10.30
N TYR A 535 -20.92 -11.98 -9.95
CA TYR A 535 -20.12 -13.05 -10.56
C TYR A 535 -20.97 -14.30 -10.73
N ALA A 536 -20.98 -14.87 -11.95
CA ALA A 536 -21.82 -16.03 -12.28
C ALA A 536 -23.25 -15.86 -11.76
N GLU A 537 -23.69 -16.75 -10.88
CA GLU A 537 -25.05 -16.75 -10.32
C GLU A 537 -25.19 -15.92 -9.03
N GLN A 538 -24.12 -15.32 -8.53
CA GLN A 538 -24.19 -14.52 -7.31
C GLN A 538 -24.27 -13.03 -7.65
N ARG A 539 -25.26 -12.35 -7.04
CA ARG A 539 -25.42 -10.90 -7.08
C ARG A 539 -25.56 -10.37 -5.66
N ILE A 540 -24.73 -9.39 -5.31
CA ILE A 540 -24.76 -8.74 -4.00
C ILE A 540 -24.98 -7.24 -4.21
N LEU A 541 -26.10 -6.73 -3.67
CA LEU A 541 -26.34 -5.30 -3.56
C LEU A 541 -25.62 -4.79 -2.31
N CYS A 542 -24.77 -3.80 -2.48
CA CYS A 542 -23.97 -3.16 -1.45
C CYS A 542 -24.41 -1.71 -1.30
N ILE A 543 -24.88 -1.32 -0.09
CA ILE A 543 -25.36 0.04 0.19
C ILE A 543 -24.65 0.57 1.43
N PHE A 544 -24.05 1.73 1.32
CA PHE A 544 -23.29 2.41 2.37
C PHE A 544 -23.94 3.75 2.69
N ASN A 545 -24.21 4.01 3.96
CA ASN A 545 -24.59 5.33 4.44
C ASN A 545 -23.33 6.04 4.98
N LEU A 546 -22.82 7.00 4.22
CA LEU A 546 -21.57 7.71 4.52
C LEU A 546 -21.76 8.93 5.42
N SER A 547 -22.94 9.12 6.01
CA SER A 547 -23.22 10.18 6.98
C SER A 547 -23.41 9.65 8.40
N ASN A 548 -23.44 10.53 9.38
CA ASN A 548 -23.75 10.19 10.78
C ASN A 548 -25.26 10.05 11.06
N GLU A 549 -26.11 10.49 10.15
CA GLU A 549 -27.57 10.44 10.24
C GLU A 549 -28.11 9.14 9.61
N SER A 550 -29.28 8.66 10.07
CA SER A 550 -29.96 7.56 9.40
C SER A 550 -30.47 7.98 8.03
N ALA A 551 -30.27 7.12 7.04
CA ALA A 551 -30.79 7.32 5.69
C ALA A 551 -31.78 6.22 5.28
N ARG A 552 -32.71 6.52 4.40
CA ARG A 552 -33.67 5.56 3.86
C ARG A 552 -33.32 5.21 2.42
N TYR A 553 -33.54 3.92 2.10
CA TYR A 553 -33.34 3.42 0.73
C TYR A 553 -34.53 2.54 0.33
N ASP A 554 -35.00 2.71 -0.91
CA ASP A 554 -36.09 1.93 -1.47
C ASP A 554 -35.59 0.69 -2.20
N LEU A 555 -35.98 -0.49 -1.71
CA LEU A 555 -35.66 -1.78 -2.29
C LEU A 555 -36.73 -2.29 -3.27
N SER A 556 -37.71 -1.48 -3.65
CA SER A 556 -38.80 -1.93 -4.57
C SER A 556 -38.26 -2.41 -5.93
N GLY A 557 -37.12 -1.85 -6.38
CA GLY A 557 -36.40 -2.31 -7.57
C GLY A 557 -35.63 -3.63 -7.41
N TYR A 558 -35.59 -4.21 -6.19
CA TYR A 558 -34.81 -5.41 -5.86
C TYR A 558 -35.67 -6.49 -5.17
N PRO A 559 -36.71 -7.01 -5.85
CA PRO A 559 -37.61 -7.99 -5.24
C PRO A 559 -36.84 -9.27 -4.88
N GLY A 560 -37.18 -9.84 -3.72
CA GLY A 560 -36.55 -11.05 -3.22
C GLY A 560 -35.15 -10.86 -2.62
N CYS A 561 -34.75 -9.62 -2.39
CA CYS A 561 -33.49 -9.24 -1.76
C CYS A 561 -33.44 -9.75 -0.30
N GLU A 562 -32.51 -10.66 0.00
CA GLU A 562 -32.30 -11.22 1.32
C GLU A 562 -31.08 -10.59 2.00
N GLU A 563 -31.30 -9.93 3.15
CA GLU A 563 -30.27 -9.25 3.92
C GLU A 563 -29.20 -10.23 4.40
N THR A 564 -27.92 -9.89 4.15
CA THR A 564 -26.78 -10.59 4.73
C THR A 564 -26.57 -10.13 6.17
N LYS A 565 -26.73 -11.06 7.11
CA LYS A 565 -26.61 -10.78 8.55
C LYS A 565 -25.26 -11.20 9.10
N GLY A 566 -24.91 -10.70 10.30
CA GLY A 566 -23.75 -11.15 11.06
C GLY A 566 -22.43 -10.44 10.74
N LEU A 567 -22.48 -9.37 9.94
CA LEU A 567 -21.30 -8.56 9.60
C LEU A 567 -21.05 -7.39 10.58
N GLY A 568 -21.86 -7.29 11.63
CA GLY A 568 -21.72 -6.25 12.65
C GLY A 568 -22.56 -4.99 12.39
N PHE A 569 -23.35 -4.98 11.32
CA PHE A 569 -24.28 -3.89 11.01
C PHE A 569 -25.71 -4.33 11.21
N THR A 570 -26.55 -3.38 11.57
CA THR A 570 -28.02 -3.59 11.76
C THR A 570 -28.76 -2.54 10.96
N THR A 571 -29.83 -2.99 10.28
CA THR A 571 -30.74 -2.12 9.54
C THR A 571 -32.14 -2.37 10.01
N ASN A 572 -33.07 -1.43 9.76
CA ASN A 572 -34.49 -1.60 10.04
C ASN A 572 -35.25 -1.64 8.72
N ARG A 573 -35.82 -2.79 8.38
CA ARG A 573 -36.58 -2.98 7.15
C ARG A 573 -38.09 -2.95 7.41
N GLN A 574 -38.79 -2.08 6.70
CA GLN A 574 -40.27 -1.97 6.70
C GLN A 574 -40.76 -2.09 5.26
N GLY A 575 -41.24 -3.29 4.91
CA GLY A 575 -41.67 -3.58 3.53
C GLY A 575 -40.48 -3.49 2.55
N ASN A 576 -40.58 -2.60 1.57
CA ASN A 576 -39.50 -2.34 0.61
C ASN A 576 -38.57 -1.20 1.02
N THR A 577 -38.81 -0.53 2.14
CA THR A 577 -37.92 0.53 2.61
C THR A 577 -37.02 0.00 3.71
N ILE A 578 -35.69 0.29 3.58
CA ILE A 578 -34.74 0.06 4.67
C ILE A 578 -34.32 1.40 5.24
N GLU A 579 -34.15 1.44 6.55
CA GLU A 579 -33.50 2.51 7.28
C GLU A 579 -32.08 2.03 7.68
N ILE A 580 -31.07 2.72 7.17
CA ILE A 580 -29.68 2.41 7.38
C ILE A 580 -29.13 3.45 8.36
N PRO A 581 -28.72 3.06 9.56
CA PRO A 581 -28.13 3.98 10.53
C PRO A 581 -26.91 4.70 9.97
N GLY A 582 -26.54 5.83 10.56
CA GLY A 582 -25.35 6.57 10.15
C GLY A 582 -24.09 5.71 10.26
N TYR A 583 -23.20 5.83 9.27
CA TYR A 583 -21.98 5.03 9.12
C TYR A 583 -22.25 3.53 9.22
N SER A 584 -23.24 3.06 8.47
CA SER A 584 -23.64 1.66 8.45
C SER A 584 -23.80 1.15 7.02
N VAL A 585 -23.91 -0.16 6.91
CA VAL A 585 -23.93 -0.87 5.63
C VAL A 585 -25.11 -1.81 5.56
N PHE A 586 -25.66 -1.98 4.38
CA PHE A 586 -26.62 -3.02 4.06
C PHE A 586 -26.12 -3.85 2.89
N PHE A 587 -26.02 -5.15 3.09
CA PHE A 587 -25.76 -6.12 2.04
C PHE A 587 -26.97 -7.02 1.82
N CYS A 588 -27.20 -7.34 0.57
CA CYS A 588 -28.31 -8.19 0.21
C CYS A 588 -27.93 -9.11 -0.95
N ASN A 589 -28.22 -10.41 -0.78
CA ASN A 589 -28.17 -11.34 -1.90
C ASN A 589 -29.43 -11.17 -2.75
N MET A 590 -29.25 -10.96 -4.04
CA MET A 590 -30.31 -10.77 -5.02
C MET A 590 -30.56 -12.07 -5.78
N PRO A 591 -31.83 -12.50 -5.96
CA PRO A 591 -32.11 -13.66 -6.82
C PRO A 591 -31.85 -13.31 -8.29
N LEU A 592 -31.37 -14.29 -9.06
CA LEU A 592 -31.10 -14.15 -10.52
C LEU A 592 -32.34 -13.83 -11.35
N SER A 593 -33.52 -14.22 -10.87
CA SER A 593 -34.80 -14.00 -11.55
C SER A 593 -35.28 -12.54 -11.46
N CYS A 594 -34.56 -11.66 -10.79
CA CYS A 594 -34.85 -10.24 -10.83
C CYS A 594 -34.40 -9.68 -12.18
N ASP A 595 -35.29 -9.57 -13.14
CA ASP A 595 -35.15 -8.68 -14.29
C ASP A 595 -35.08 -7.24 -13.76
N TYR A 596 -33.86 -6.81 -13.45
CA TYR A 596 -33.57 -5.43 -13.14
C TYR A 596 -33.76 -4.63 -14.42
N GLN A 597 -34.88 -3.94 -14.54
CA GLN A 597 -35.05 -2.99 -15.62
C GLN A 597 -34.12 -1.81 -15.33
N LEU A 598 -32.97 -1.79 -16.03
CA LEU A 598 -32.19 -0.58 -16.19
C LEU A 598 -33.15 0.54 -16.59
N LYS A 599 -33.32 1.53 -15.74
CA LYS A 599 -33.91 2.80 -16.16
C LYS A 599 -32.93 3.39 -17.17
N SER A 600 -33.17 3.08 -18.44
CA SER A 600 -32.55 3.81 -19.56
C SER A 600 -33.02 5.26 -19.47
N ASN A 601 -32.14 6.12 -19.05
CA ASN A 601 -32.23 7.56 -19.33
C ASN A 601 -31.57 7.88 -20.64
#